data_b89540930e6c4c217829d10261315aee
#
_entry.id   b89540930e6c4c217829d10261315aee
#
_cell.length_a   1.000
_cell.length_b   1.000
_cell.length_c   1.000
_cell.angle_alpha   90.00
_cell.angle_beta   90.00
_cell.angle_gamma   90.00
#
_symmetry.space_group_name_H-M   'P 1'
#
loop_
_entity.id
_entity.type
_entity.pdbx_description
1 polymer ?
#
loop_
_entity_poly.entity_id
_entity_poly.type
_entity_poly.pdbx_seq_one_letter_code
_entity_poly.pdbx_strand_id
1 'polypeptide(L)'
;MTLFSRERRQKERKRRMATVVFTVKSGKQPVRVSSPVTATARDFSSAGMSVVTPKISPDGIHVMYDTLMTTRNRVDATIFPEGKSPIRVSGKVVWFRAAEQPEGSYIFGMQFDAPSEELQEWLLLE
;
A
#
# COMPACT_ATOMS: atom_id res chain seq x y z
N MET A 1 5.21 -27.73 12.89
CA MET A 1 3.85 -27.30 12.96
C MET A 1 3.45 -26.23 12.03
N THR A 2 3.56 -26.51 10.80
CA THR A 2 3.28 -25.53 9.78
C THR A 2 1.82 -25.07 9.74
N LEU A 3 0.91 -25.98 10.10
CA LEU A 3 -0.51 -25.66 10.05
C LEU A 3 -0.88 -24.56 11.04
N PHE A 4 -0.42 -24.70 12.27
CA PHE A 4 -0.68 -23.69 13.29
C PHE A 4 -0.04 -22.36 12.97
N SER A 5 1.16 -22.39 12.46
CA SER A 5 1.85 -21.17 12.07
C SER A 5 1.09 -20.45 10.97
N ARG A 6 0.54 -21.21 10.03
CA ARG A 6 -0.21 -20.66 8.92
C ARG A 6 -1.51 -20.03 9.39
N GLU A 7 -2.22 -20.70 10.27
CA GLU A 7 -3.46 -20.18 10.82
C GLU A 7 -3.23 -18.91 11.61
N ARG A 8 -2.19 -18.90 12.43
CA ARG A 8 -1.88 -17.73 13.21
C ARG A 8 -1.49 -16.56 12.33
N ARG A 9 -0.75 -16.83 11.26
CA ARG A 9 -0.36 -15.80 10.33
C ARG A 9 -1.56 -15.18 9.64
N GLN A 10 -2.54 -16.00 9.29
CA GLN A 10 -3.77 -15.50 8.69
C GLN A 10 -4.56 -14.62 9.65
N LYS A 11 -4.60 -14.99 10.91
CA LYS A 11 -5.25 -14.17 11.93
C LYS A 11 -4.51 -12.86 12.13
N GLU A 12 -3.19 -12.89 12.11
CA GLU A 12 -2.38 -11.68 12.24
C GLU A 12 -2.54 -10.75 11.06
N ARG A 13 -2.80 -11.30 9.89
CA ARG A 13 -3.08 -10.54 8.68
C ARG A 13 -4.55 -10.21 8.59
N LYS A 14 -5.17 -9.87 9.65
CA LYS A 14 -6.60 -9.61 9.63
C LYS A 14 -7.02 -8.86 8.39
N ARG A 15 -8.14 -9.28 7.84
CA ARG A 15 -8.65 -8.69 6.60
C ARG A 15 -9.37 -7.40 6.90
N ARG A 16 -8.69 -6.53 7.60
CA ARG A 16 -9.21 -5.21 7.83
C ARG A 16 -9.03 -4.39 6.57
N MET A 17 -9.94 -3.47 6.39
CA MET A 17 -9.87 -2.54 5.27
C MET A 17 -9.81 -1.15 5.85
N ALA A 18 -9.13 -0.28 5.16
CA ALA A 18 -9.07 1.13 5.55
C ALA A 18 -8.93 1.98 4.30
N THR A 19 -9.47 3.18 4.38
CA THR A 19 -9.22 4.17 3.33
C THR A 19 -7.76 4.58 3.40
N VAL A 20 -7.13 4.73 2.26
CA VAL A 20 -5.77 5.22 2.16
C VAL A 20 -5.72 6.31 1.12
N VAL A 21 -4.90 7.33 1.37
CA VAL A 21 -4.61 8.38 0.39
C VAL A 21 -3.12 8.31 0.14
N PHE A 22 -2.73 8.17 -1.13
CA PHE A 22 -1.31 8.06 -1.44
C PHE A 22 -0.92 9.01 -2.55
N THR A 23 0.38 9.33 -2.57
CA THR A 23 1.03 10.05 -3.66
C THR A 23 2.19 9.21 -4.16
N VAL A 24 2.54 9.40 -5.43
CA VAL A 24 3.69 8.73 -6.03
C VAL A 24 4.77 9.77 -6.28
N LYS A 25 5.97 9.49 -5.82
CA LYS A 25 7.12 10.36 -5.99
C LYS A 25 8.05 9.73 -7.01
N SER A 26 8.40 10.46 -8.06
CA SER A 26 9.30 9.92 -9.06
C SER A 26 10.69 9.77 -8.50
N GLY A 27 11.34 8.66 -8.86
CA GLY A 27 12.73 8.44 -8.47
C GLY A 27 13.72 9.14 -9.39
N LYS A 28 13.21 9.76 -10.45
CA LYS A 28 14.01 10.38 -11.49
C LYS A 28 14.03 11.89 -11.33
N GLN A 29 15.14 12.52 -11.68
CA GLN A 29 15.23 13.97 -11.66
C GLN A 29 14.62 14.56 -12.94
N PRO A 30 13.91 15.70 -12.87
CA PRO A 30 13.54 16.40 -11.63
C PRO A 30 12.48 15.62 -10.88
N VAL A 31 12.53 15.71 -9.56
CA VAL A 31 11.56 15.00 -8.72
C VAL A 31 10.16 15.57 -8.92
N ARG A 32 9.22 14.68 -9.19
CA ARG A 32 7.80 15.02 -9.33
C ARG A 32 7.02 14.22 -8.31
N VAL A 33 5.94 14.82 -7.82
CA VAL A 33 5.02 14.15 -6.89
C VAL A 33 3.64 14.20 -7.50
N SER A 34 2.94 13.08 -7.53
CA SER A 34 1.61 13.02 -8.09
C SER A 34 0.58 13.72 -7.20
N SER A 35 -0.58 14.00 -7.78
CA SER A 35 -1.76 14.37 -7.00
C SER A 35 -2.14 13.20 -6.12
N PRO A 36 -2.80 13.45 -4.97
CA PRO A 36 -3.24 12.38 -4.10
C PRO A 36 -4.29 11.49 -4.75
N VAL A 37 -4.22 10.20 -4.46
CA VAL A 37 -5.19 9.22 -4.92
C VAL A 37 -5.84 8.58 -3.70
N THR A 38 -7.17 8.56 -3.68
CA THR A 38 -7.92 7.89 -2.63
C THR A 38 -8.16 6.44 -3.06
N ALA A 39 -7.85 5.52 -2.19
CA ALA A 39 -7.91 4.09 -2.49
C ALA A 39 -8.29 3.31 -1.23
N THR A 40 -8.32 1.99 -1.34
CA THR A 40 -8.64 1.11 -0.22
C THR A 40 -7.46 0.19 0.04
N ALA A 41 -6.98 0.20 1.28
CA ALA A 41 -5.90 -0.69 1.69
C ALA A 41 -6.47 -1.90 2.43
N ARG A 42 -5.83 -3.04 2.26
CA ARG A 42 -6.23 -4.29 2.90
C ARG A 42 -5.02 -5.20 3.01
N ASP A 43 -5.21 -6.38 3.57
CA ASP A 43 -4.15 -7.40 3.73
C ASP A 43 -2.92 -6.81 4.41
N PHE A 44 -3.16 -6.16 5.54
CA PHE A 44 -2.12 -5.46 6.27
C PHE A 44 -1.17 -6.37 7.03
N SER A 45 0.07 -5.94 7.12
CA SER A 45 1.02 -6.43 8.10
C SER A 45 1.82 -5.22 8.58
N SER A 46 2.69 -5.40 9.57
CA SER A 46 3.55 -4.30 10.00
C SER A 46 4.53 -3.87 8.92
N ALA A 47 4.77 -4.73 7.93
CA ALA A 47 5.78 -4.51 6.89
C ALA A 47 5.21 -4.10 5.54
N GLY A 48 3.90 -4.16 5.35
CA GLY A 48 3.32 -3.82 4.06
C GLY A 48 1.81 -3.95 4.00
N MET A 49 1.26 -3.69 2.82
CA MET A 49 -0.18 -3.77 2.60
C MET A 49 -0.46 -3.92 1.12
N SER A 50 -1.69 -4.34 0.80
CA SER A 50 -2.21 -4.30 -0.57
C SER A 50 -3.12 -3.09 -0.71
N VAL A 51 -3.10 -2.44 -1.86
CA VAL A 51 -3.92 -1.26 -2.13
C VAL A 51 -4.72 -1.48 -3.42
N VAL A 52 -6.04 -1.34 -3.32
CA VAL A 52 -6.92 -1.37 -4.49
C VAL A 52 -7.18 0.08 -4.87
N THR A 53 -6.80 0.45 -6.09
CA THR A 53 -6.78 1.84 -6.51
C THR A 53 -7.40 2.02 -7.89
N PRO A 54 -8.10 3.15 -8.13
CA PRO A 54 -8.61 3.45 -9.46
C PRO A 54 -7.51 3.88 -10.43
N LYS A 55 -6.35 4.30 -9.93
CA LYS A 55 -5.26 4.78 -10.77
C LYS A 55 -3.95 4.13 -10.39
N ILE A 56 -3.22 3.64 -11.41
CA ILE A 56 -1.91 3.03 -11.22
C ILE A 56 -0.78 3.98 -11.62
N SER A 57 -1.09 5.01 -12.38
CA SER A 57 -0.12 6.01 -12.85
C SER A 57 -0.69 7.42 -12.68
N PRO A 58 -0.91 7.88 -11.44
CA PRO A 58 -1.45 9.22 -11.24
C PRO A 58 -0.50 10.26 -11.80
N ASP A 59 -1.05 11.19 -12.60
CA ASP A 59 -0.29 12.25 -13.28
C ASP A 59 0.85 11.69 -14.13
N GLY A 60 0.68 10.45 -14.62
CA GLY A 60 1.69 9.81 -15.46
C GLY A 60 2.85 9.19 -14.69
N ILE A 61 2.80 9.21 -13.36
CA ILE A 61 3.87 8.65 -12.55
C ILE A 61 3.42 7.28 -12.02
N HIS A 62 3.92 6.22 -12.66
CA HIS A 62 3.53 4.86 -12.29
C HIS A 62 3.98 4.54 -10.87
N VAL A 63 3.16 3.80 -10.14
CA VAL A 63 3.43 3.48 -8.74
C VAL A 63 4.74 2.71 -8.54
N MET A 64 5.23 2.02 -9.56
CA MET A 64 6.39 1.13 -9.42
C MET A 64 7.67 1.65 -10.09
N TYR A 65 7.64 1.89 -11.38
CA TYR A 65 8.83 2.28 -12.14
C TYR A 65 8.57 3.46 -13.05
N ASP A 66 9.64 4.15 -13.43
CA ASP A 66 9.57 5.16 -14.48
C ASP A 66 9.27 4.49 -15.84
N THR A 67 8.99 5.30 -16.85
CA THR A 67 8.60 4.80 -18.17
C THR A 67 9.63 3.86 -18.78
N LEU A 68 10.89 4.11 -18.53
CA LEU A 68 11.99 3.29 -19.08
C LEU A 68 12.31 2.10 -18.17
N MET A 69 11.60 1.97 -17.05
CA MET A 69 11.80 0.90 -16.06
C MET A 69 13.23 0.87 -15.51
N THR A 70 13.88 2.03 -15.48
CA THR A 70 15.26 2.15 -15.00
C THR A 70 15.32 2.62 -13.56
N THR A 71 14.30 3.36 -13.11
CA THR A 71 14.29 3.96 -11.77
C THR A 71 12.99 3.63 -11.07
N ARG A 72 13.10 3.18 -9.84
CA ARG A 72 11.93 2.85 -9.04
C ARG A 72 11.33 4.11 -8.44
N ASN A 73 10.02 4.26 -8.58
CA ASN A 73 9.28 5.33 -7.94
C ASN A 73 8.94 4.93 -6.51
N ARG A 74 8.48 5.87 -5.72
CA ARG A 74 8.17 5.64 -4.32
C ARG A 74 6.75 6.06 -4.02
N VAL A 75 6.16 5.46 -3.00
CA VAL A 75 4.81 5.75 -2.58
C VAL A 75 4.82 6.22 -1.13
N ASP A 76 4.17 7.37 -0.91
CA ASP A 76 3.89 7.88 0.43
C ASP A 76 2.40 7.76 0.65
N ALA A 77 1.99 7.15 1.75
CA ALA A 77 0.59 6.87 2.00
C ALA A 77 0.18 7.26 3.41
N THR A 78 -1.07 7.69 3.54
CA THR A 78 -1.70 7.91 4.83
C THR A 78 -2.88 6.95 4.93
N ILE A 79 -2.85 6.10 5.92
CA ILE A 79 -3.89 5.12 6.19
C ILE A 79 -4.84 5.73 7.22
N PHE A 80 -6.14 5.60 6.99
CA PHE A 80 -7.16 6.11 7.89
C PHE A 80 -7.89 4.94 8.55
N PRO A 81 -7.29 4.34 9.59
CA PRO A 81 -7.92 3.20 10.25
C PRO A 81 -9.09 3.65 11.08
N GLU A 82 -10.15 2.86 11.07
CA GLU A 82 -11.33 3.17 11.85
C GLU A 82 -10.99 3.14 13.33
N GLY A 83 -11.38 4.20 14.02
CA GLY A 83 -11.18 4.29 15.47
C GLY A 83 -9.78 4.63 15.91
N LYS A 84 -8.91 5.06 14.99
CA LYS A 84 -7.53 5.38 15.31
C LYS A 84 -7.08 6.58 14.47
N SER A 85 -6.05 7.26 14.96
CA SER A 85 -5.44 8.37 14.23
C SER A 85 -4.82 7.89 12.92
N PRO A 86 -4.73 8.77 11.91
CA PRO A 86 -4.08 8.41 10.64
C PRO A 86 -2.66 7.92 10.84
N ILE A 87 -2.28 6.95 10.04
CA ILE A 87 -0.95 6.34 10.08
C ILE A 87 -0.24 6.62 8.76
N ARG A 88 0.95 7.20 8.83
CA ARG A 88 1.75 7.48 7.65
C ARG A 88 2.77 6.38 7.42
N VAL A 89 2.87 5.94 6.17
CA VAL A 89 3.85 4.94 5.76
C VAL A 89 4.45 5.35 4.43
N SER A 90 5.67 4.95 4.20
CA SER A 90 6.35 5.17 2.93
C SER A 90 7.00 3.88 2.50
N GLY A 91 7.12 3.68 1.21
CA GLY A 91 7.74 2.47 0.74
C GLY A 91 7.75 2.36 -0.77
N LYS A 92 7.88 1.13 -1.23
CA LYS A 92 7.95 0.82 -2.65
C LYS A 92 6.91 -0.21 -3.01
N VAL A 93 6.47 -0.18 -4.25
CA VAL A 93 5.55 -1.18 -4.78
C VAL A 93 6.36 -2.35 -5.32
N VAL A 94 6.02 -3.55 -4.89
CA VAL A 94 6.76 -4.75 -5.28
C VAL A 94 6.04 -5.60 -6.32
N TRP A 95 4.73 -5.39 -6.49
CA TRP A 95 3.95 -6.04 -7.54
C TRP A 95 2.67 -5.24 -7.79
N PHE A 96 2.10 -5.43 -8.98
CA PHE A 96 0.80 -4.87 -9.30
C PHE A 96 0.11 -5.73 -10.36
N ARG A 97 -1.20 -5.60 -10.42
CA ARG A 97 -2.01 -6.26 -11.45
C ARG A 97 -3.38 -5.59 -11.52
N ALA A 98 -4.15 -5.93 -12.54
CA ALA A 98 -5.53 -5.49 -12.62
C ALA A 98 -6.31 -6.16 -11.49
N ALA A 99 -7.22 -5.40 -10.86
CA ALA A 99 -8.08 -5.95 -9.83
C ALA A 99 -9.33 -6.55 -10.49
N GLU A 100 -9.84 -7.64 -9.92
CA GLU A 100 -11.08 -8.22 -10.41
C GLU A 100 -12.26 -7.31 -10.09
N GLN A 101 -12.24 -6.71 -8.94
CA GLN A 101 -13.29 -5.83 -8.47
C GLN A 101 -12.67 -4.64 -7.74
N PRO A 102 -13.15 -3.43 -7.97
CA PRO A 102 -14.10 -3.05 -9.03
C PRO A 102 -13.43 -3.08 -10.39
N GLU A 103 -14.22 -3.32 -11.42
CA GLU A 103 -13.73 -3.35 -12.78
C GLU A 103 -13.06 -2.03 -13.14
N GLY A 104 -11.91 -2.11 -13.82
CA GLY A 104 -11.16 -0.92 -14.21
C GLY A 104 -10.20 -0.43 -13.14
N SER A 105 -10.11 -1.10 -12.01
CA SER A 105 -9.16 -0.73 -10.97
C SER A 105 -7.95 -1.66 -10.98
N TYR A 106 -6.99 -1.34 -10.12
CA TYR A 106 -5.74 -2.08 -10.00
C TYR A 106 -5.51 -2.44 -8.54
N ILE A 107 -4.69 -3.44 -8.31
CA ILE A 107 -4.23 -3.77 -6.97
C ILE A 107 -2.71 -3.82 -7.00
N PHE A 108 -2.07 -3.24 -5.98
CA PHE A 108 -0.63 -3.33 -5.86
C PHE A 108 -0.23 -3.67 -4.43
N GLY A 109 0.93 -4.30 -4.31
CA GLY A 109 1.52 -4.62 -3.01
C GLY A 109 2.62 -3.65 -2.69
N MET A 110 2.53 -3.03 -1.51
CA MET A 110 3.50 -2.05 -1.03
C MET A 110 4.29 -2.62 0.12
N GLN A 111 5.60 -2.51 0.03
CA GLN A 111 6.50 -2.88 1.10
C GLN A 111 6.98 -1.59 1.77
N PHE A 112 6.77 -1.48 3.09
CA PHE A 112 7.18 -0.27 3.82
C PHE A 112 8.69 -0.24 3.99
N ASP A 113 9.24 0.97 4.08
CA ASP A 113 10.67 1.16 4.33
C ASP A 113 11.08 0.61 5.69
N ALA A 114 10.17 0.73 6.68
CA ALA A 114 10.39 0.21 8.02
C ALA A 114 9.04 -0.27 8.57
N PRO A 115 9.05 -1.28 9.45
CA PRO A 115 7.80 -1.73 10.07
C PRO A 115 7.11 -0.59 10.80
N SER A 116 5.78 -0.58 10.73
CA SER A 116 4.96 0.43 11.39
C SER A 116 4.42 -0.12 12.71
N GLU A 117 4.88 0.41 13.81
CA GLU A 117 4.38 0.00 15.12
C GLU A 117 2.93 0.41 15.30
N GLU A 118 2.58 1.59 14.81
CA GLU A 118 1.21 2.08 14.89
C GLU A 118 0.24 1.15 14.17
N LEU A 119 0.65 0.69 13.00
CA LEU A 119 -0.17 -0.22 12.22
C LEU A 119 -0.28 -1.57 12.92
N GLN A 120 0.82 -2.05 13.47
CA GLN A 120 0.83 -3.31 14.20
C GLN A 120 -0.11 -3.24 15.41
N GLU A 121 -0.08 -2.14 16.15
CA GLU A 121 -0.98 -1.96 17.28
C GLU A 121 -2.44 -2.03 16.84
N TRP A 122 -2.76 -1.35 15.75
CA TRP A 122 -4.13 -1.36 15.24
C TRP A 122 -4.56 -2.76 14.83
N LEU A 123 -3.66 -3.52 14.22
CA LEU A 123 -3.99 -4.88 13.77
C LEU A 123 -4.21 -5.83 14.94
N LEU A 124 -3.67 -5.52 16.10
CA LEU A 124 -3.85 -6.33 17.29
C LEU A 124 -5.14 -5.99 18.06
N LEU A 125 -5.78 -4.88 17.73
CA LEU A 125 -7.07 -4.53 18.34
C LEU A 125 -8.15 -5.41 17.77
N GLU A 126 -9.04 -5.86 18.66
CA GLU A 126 -10.16 -6.72 18.25
C GLU A 126 -11.48 -5.98 18.30
#